data_aaaae5804988d62d66a756c46b7af607
#
_entry.id   aaaae5804988d62d66a756c46b7af607
#
_cell.length_a   1.000
_cell.length_b   1.000
_cell.length_c   1.000
_cell.angle_alpha   90.00
_cell.angle_beta   90.00
_cell.angle_gamma   90.00
#
_symmetry.space_group_name_H-M   'P 1'
#
loop_
_entity.id
_entity.type
_entity.pdbx_description
1 polymer ?
#
loop_
_entity_poly.entity_id
_entity_poly.type
_entity_poly.pdbx_seq_one_letter_code
_entity_poly.pdbx_strand_id
1 'polypeptide(L)'
;MAKRPWFRLFLLAFAAAAALAAVNVWFGPLNQDEGWYLLAAQNVSRGMMPYRDFLYTQGPVLPFVYGAFADNWSPGGVLGGRILTALLGLLAALFFSVCAGCLARRRDPAAEWPAFVLSFLLLSLSPDWSYFTAIPKTYALGAFFLSLGFLFATGLELALKSIPRRAPFAAAFSGVCFALAAATRATLCLAAVPVWIALIVAARRDRARRFDWLWFAVGCAAALAFAYAPFLLECPDNFLFSQTYHTARASAPLGEWLVLRAGFLCFLAQGYPALIAAAAILAAAATKKVSGSKFSSSTPSTPSTSSTLQPLDPLYLAVVASFVLLTLAHFLVPFPYADYNTPAMPLAAVALAVPLGGLVARANLRPWRVGLVALAASAAFVAASPWPMKWVDGEQHLFWFHSTLDSALARLRRAGRVVREQNPEGKPILTQDAYLAVEAGFPVVPGFEMGPFSIFPDLSDDEARAHRVHNVETALEAIREADYDVAALSGYAFLLGCPSTAPLPYPDRERLRESVRAPFGAPVYSEHRFGQQNTELLIYSRNAPPDELYWSF
;
A
#
# COMPACT_ATOMS: atom_id res chain seq x y z
N MET A 1 8.14 29.53 22.45
CA MET A 1 9.14 28.56 22.98
C MET A 1 8.61 27.13 23.08
N ALA A 2 7.35 26.86 23.36
CA ALA A 2 6.79 25.51 23.55
C ALA A 2 6.83 24.57 22.31
N LYS A 3 6.94 25.08 21.09
CA LYS A 3 6.96 24.29 19.84
C LYS A 3 8.31 23.60 19.56
N ARG A 4 9.44 24.15 20.00
CA ARG A 4 10.80 23.62 19.71
C ARG A 4 11.03 22.18 20.19
N PRO A 5 10.62 21.74 21.39
CA PRO A 5 10.83 20.37 21.84
C PRO A 5 10.01 19.34 21.04
N TRP A 6 8.79 19.68 20.63
CA TRP A 6 7.95 18.84 19.78
C TRP A 6 8.52 18.69 18.37
N PHE A 7 9.05 19.77 17.81
CA PHE A 7 9.71 19.74 16.51
C PHE A 7 10.96 18.85 16.52
N ARG A 8 11.77 18.90 17.60
CA ARG A 8 12.92 17.99 17.76
C ARG A 8 12.50 16.53 17.83
N LEU A 9 11.43 16.23 18.60
CA LEU A 9 10.88 14.88 18.67
C LEU A 9 10.37 14.40 17.30
N PHE A 10 9.71 15.28 16.54
CA PHE A 10 9.29 14.98 15.17
C PHE A 10 10.47 14.65 14.26
N LEU A 11 11.56 15.43 14.29
CA LEU A 11 12.74 15.15 13.47
C LEU A 11 13.38 13.79 13.80
N LEU A 12 13.44 13.44 15.08
CA LEU A 12 13.93 12.12 15.52
C LEU A 12 12.99 11.00 15.03
N ALA A 13 11.68 11.20 15.17
CA ALA A 13 10.68 10.24 14.69
C ALA A 13 10.74 10.07 13.17
N PHE A 14 10.91 11.17 12.43
CA PHE A 14 11.06 11.14 10.98
C PHE A 14 12.32 10.39 10.55
N ALA A 15 13.45 10.65 11.20
CA ALA A 15 14.69 9.92 10.93
C ALA A 15 14.55 8.41 11.21
N ALA A 16 13.90 8.04 12.32
CA ALA A 16 13.62 6.66 12.66
C ALA A 16 12.68 5.98 11.64
N ALA A 17 11.62 6.67 11.22
CA ALA A 17 10.70 6.19 10.20
C ALA A 17 11.38 6.01 8.84
N ALA A 18 12.22 6.97 8.43
CA ALA A 18 13.00 6.86 7.20
C ALA A 18 14.00 5.69 7.24
N ALA A 19 14.66 5.49 8.40
CA ALA A 19 15.55 4.34 8.59
C ALA A 19 14.79 3.00 8.52
N LEU A 20 13.63 2.90 9.15
CA LEU A 20 12.79 1.70 9.10
C LEU A 20 12.28 1.44 7.67
N ALA A 21 11.88 2.48 6.94
CA ALA A 21 11.49 2.38 5.54
C ALA A 21 12.68 1.90 4.68
N ALA A 22 13.88 2.44 4.87
CA ALA A 22 15.09 2.01 4.16
C ALA A 22 15.43 0.54 4.42
N VAL A 23 15.27 0.07 5.67
CA VAL A 23 15.43 -1.35 6.03
C VAL A 23 14.40 -2.20 5.26
N ASN A 24 13.13 -1.81 5.23
CA ASN A 24 12.10 -2.55 4.51
C ASN A 24 12.31 -2.52 2.98
N VAL A 25 12.79 -1.41 2.43
CA VAL A 25 13.13 -1.30 1.00
C VAL A 25 14.18 -2.32 0.60
N TRP A 26 15.22 -2.50 1.42
CA TRP A 26 16.35 -3.38 1.07
C TRP A 26 16.17 -4.83 1.53
N PHE A 27 15.69 -5.04 2.76
CA PHE A 27 15.59 -6.36 3.39
C PHE A 27 14.18 -6.95 3.36
N GLY A 28 13.17 -6.16 3.03
CA GLY A 28 11.79 -6.64 2.94
C GLY A 28 11.65 -7.78 1.94
N PRO A 29 10.84 -8.83 2.27
CA PRO A 29 10.57 -9.93 1.35
C PRO A 29 10.06 -9.42 -0.01
N LEU A 30 10.32 -10.20 -1.05
CA LEU A 30 9.68 -9.97 -2.34
C LEU A 30 8.20 -10.30 -2.24
N ASN A 31 7.39 -9.49 -2.89
CA ASN A 31 5.95 -9.70 -3.00
C ASN A 31 5.58 -9.81 -4.49
N GLN A 32 4.80 -10.82 -4.85
CA GLN A 32 4.39 -11.00 -6.25
C GLN A 32 3.70 -9.76 -6.84
N ASP A 33 2.93 -9.04 -6.00
CA ASP A 33 2.17 -7.89 -6.47
C ASP A 33 3.09 -6.74 -6.90
N GLU A 34 4.26 -6.54 -6.26
CA GLU A 34 5.19 -5.48 -6.67
C GLU A 34 5.69 -5.68 -8.11
N GLY A 35 5.83 -6.94 -8.55
CA GLY A 35 6.25 -7.26 -9.90
C GLY A 35 5.25 -6.78 -10.94
N TRP A 36 4.00 -7.21 -10.87
CA TRP A 36 3.03 -6.86 -11.90
C TRP A 36 2.56 -5.39 -11.82
N TYR A 37 2.60 -4.72 -10.63
CA TYR A 37 2.36 -3.28 -10.54
C TYR A 37 3.46 -2.47 -11.23
N LEU A 38 4.72 -2.81 -10.99
CA LEU A 38 5.85 -2.12 -11.62
C LEU A 38 5.94 -2.44 -13.11
N LEU A 39 5.67 -3.69 -13.51
CA LEU A 39 5.62 -4.06 -14.93
C LEU A 39 4.53 -3.29 -15.67
N ALA A 40 3.33 -3.18 -15.08
CA ALA A 40 2.25 -2.37 -15.65
C ALA A 40 2.68 -0.89 -15.82
N ALA A 41 3.41 -0.33 -14.86
CA ALA A 41 3.95 1.02 -14.96
C ALA A 41 5.01 1.16 -16.07
N GLN A 42 5.90 0.18 -16.24
CA GLN A 42 6.85 0.15 -17.35
C GLN A 42 6.14 0.00 -18.69
N ASN A 43 5.09 -0.81 -18.79
CA ASN A 43 4.30 -0.94 -20.01
C ASN A 43 3.63 0.40 -20.37
N VAL A 44 3.06 1.10 -19.40
CA VAL A 44 2.49 2.45 -19.62
C VAL A 44 3.56 3.45 -20.08
N SER A 45 4.76 3.43 -19.51
CA SER A 45 5.85 4.31 -19.97
C SER A 45 6.32 4.02 -21.39
N ARG A 46 6.09 2.80 -21.89
CA ARG A 46 6.32 2.38 -23.27
C ARG A 46 5.16 2.69 -24.22
N GLY A 47 4.10 3.35 -23.73
CA GLY A 47 2.92 3.71 -24.50
C GLY A 47 1.81 2.66 -24.56
N MET A 48 1.94 1.57 -23.82
CA MET A 48 0.87 0.56 -23.69
C MET A 48 -0.22 1.04 -22.74
N MET A 49 -1.46 0.63 -22.99
CA MET A 49 -2.63 1.03 -22.21
C MET A 49 -3.18 -0.15 -21.41
N PRO A 50 -3.32 -0.02 -20.07
CA PRO A 50 -3.95 -1.06 -19.25
C PRO A 50 -5.32 -1.44 -19.81
N TYR A 51 -5.74 -2.67 -19.64
CA TYR A 51 -6.99 -3.28 -20.11
C TYR A 51 -7.08 -3.43 -21.64
N ARG A 52 -6.51 -2.52 -22.42
CA ARG A 52 -6.50 -2.62 -23.89
C ARG A 52 -5.37 -3.54 -24.38
N ASP A 53 -4.15 -3.29 -23.91
CA ASP A 53 -2.95 -3.95 -24.43
C ASP A 53 -2.47 -5.09 -23.52
N PHE A 54 -2.84 -5.07 -22.25
CA PHE A 54 -2.54 -6.11 -21.27
C PHE A 54 -3.58 -6.14 -20.13
N LEU A 55 -3.76 -7.31 -19.50
CA LEU A 55 -4.63 -7.46 -18.33
C LEU A 55 -4.08 -6.65 -17.14
N TYR A 56 -4.96 -5.90 -16.49
CA TYR A 56 -4.68 -5.19 -15.25
C TYR A 56 -5.91 -5.15 -14.35
N THR A 57 -5.83 -5.60 -13.10
CA THR A 57 -6.99 -5.91 -12.26
C THR A 57 -7.29 -4.88 -11.17
N GLN A 58 -6.57 -3.76 -11.15
CA GLN A 58 -6.78 -2.67 -10.18
C GLN A 58 -7.20 -1.39 -10.92
N GLY A 59 -7.49 -0.33 -10.17
CA GLY A 59 -7.75 0.98 -10.76
C GLY A 59 -6.55 1.54 -11.53
N PRO A 60 -6.76 2.36 -12.58
CA PRO A 60 -5.73 2.72 -13.56
C PRO A 60 -4.66 3.68 -13.04
N VAL A 61 -4.88 4.37 -11.93
CA VAL A 61 -4.03 5.49 -11.52
C VAL A 61 -2.59 5.07 -11.19
N LEU A 62 -2.37 3.90 -10.57
CA LEU A 62 -1.03 3.49 -10.18
C LEU A 62 -0.10 3.32 -11.39
N PRO A 63 -0.43 2.55 -12.46
CA PRO A 63 0.43 2.42 -13.62
C PRO A 63 0.80 3.75 -14.27
N PHE A 64 -0.15 4.70 -14.35
CA PHE A 64 0.13 6.01 -14.94
C PHE A 64 1.02 6.88 -14.05
N VAL A 65 0.79 6.90 -12.72
CA VAL A 65 1.64 7.68 -11.81
C VAL A 65 3.06 7.13 -11.80
N TYR A 66 3.22 5.82 -11.63
CA TYR A 66 4.56 5.21 -11.63
C TYR A 66 5.19 5.24 -13.02
N GLY A 67 4.40 5.09 -14.08
CA GLY A 67 4.86 5.21 -15.47
C GLY A 67 5.39 6.60 -15.80
N ALA A 68 4.73 7.66 -15.31
CA ALA A 68 5.20 9.04 -15.48
C ALA A 68 6.57 9.32 -14.82
N PHE A 69 6.94 8.52 -13.82
CA PHE A 69 8.24 8.59 -13.15
C PHE A 69 9.17 7.41 -13.50
N ALA A 70 8.87 6.65 -14.58
CA ALA A 70 9.61 5.45 -14.91
C ALA A 70 11.10 5.72 -15.14
N ASP A 71 11.47 6.79 -15.80
CA ASP A 71 12.86 7.17 -16.05
C ASP A 71 13.67 7.38 -14.75
N ASN A 72 12.98 7.73 -13.66
CA ASN A 72 13.61 7.96 -12.37
C ASN A 72 13.83 6.68 -11.56
N TRP A 73 12.88 5.74 -11.60
CA TRP A 73 12.94 4.54 -10.76
C TRP A 73 13.35 3.27 -11.52
N SER A 74 12.95 3.12 -12.78
CA SER A 74 13.15 1.90 -13.56
C SER A 74 14.62 1.48 -13.72
N PRO A 75 15.61 2.42 -13.85
CA PRO A 75 17.03 2.04 -13.84
C PRO A 75 17.47 1.33 -12.56
N GLY A 76 16.78 1.56 -11.45
CA GLY A 76 16.99 0.86 -10.18
C GLY A 76 16.22 -0.45 -10.05
N GLY A 77 15.42 -0.84 -11.05
CA GLY A 77 14.57 -2.01 -11.02
C GLY A 77 13.55 -1.95 -9.87
N VAL A 78 13.34 -3.09 -9.21
CA VAL A 78 12.42 -3.19 -8.07
C VAL A 78 12.86 -2.30 -6.91
N LEU A 79 14.15 -2.14 -6.67
CA LEU A 79 14.66 -1.20 -5.64
C LEU A 79 14.18 0.23 -5.89
N GLY A 80 14.26 0.70 -7.13
CA GLY A 80 13.79 2.04 -7.51
C GLY A 80 12.29 2.22 -7.26
N GLY A 81 11.48 1.23 -7.65
CA GLY A 81 10.04 1.20 -7.38
C GLY A 81 9.71 1.23 -5.88
N ARG A 82 10.46 0.46 -5.07
CA ARG A 82 10.33 0.46 -3.60
C ARG A 82 10.68 1.81 -2.97
N ILE A 83 11.74 2.48 -3.44
CA ILE A 83 12.12 3.82 -2.96
C ILE A 83 11.00 4.81 -3.24
N LEU A 84 10.46 4.86 -4.47
CA LEU A 84 9.32 5.73 -4.80
C LEU A 84 8.12 5.45 -3.90
N THR A 85 7.80 4.17 -3.69
CA THR A 85 6.69 3.75 -2.83
C THR A 85 6.89 4.20 -1.38
N ALA A 86 8.09 4.01 -0.82
CA ALA A 86 8.42 4.42 0.54
C ALA A 86 8.33 5.94 0.72
N LEU A 87 8.75 6.73 -0.27
CA LEU A 87 8.59 8.18 -0.26
C LEU A 87 7.12 8.58 -0.21
N LEU A 88 6.25 7.95 -1.01
CA LEU A 88 4.79 8.19 -0.98
C LEU A 88 4.19 7.82 0.38
N GLY A 89 4.63 6.69 0.98
CA GLY A 89 4.20 6.27 2.31
C GLY A 89 4.60 7.26 3.41
N LEU A 90 5.84 7.76 3.39
CA LEU A 90 6.31 8.79 4.33
C LEU A 90 5.56 10.11 4.17
N LEU A 91 5.30 10.54 2.93
CA LEU A 91 4.50 11.74 2.65
C LEU A 91 3.06 11.56 3.13
N ALA A 92 2.45 10.40 2.92
CA ALA A 92 1.12 10.10 3.43
C ALA A 92 1.07 10.19 4.96
N ALA A 93 2.04 9.60 5.67
CA ALA A 93 2.15 9.69 7.11
C ALA A 93 2.30 11.14 7.60
N LEU A 94 3.11 11.95 6.91
CA LEU A 94 3.29 13.35 7.21
C LEU A 94 1.97 14.14 7.04
N PHE A 95 1.27 13.97 5.93
CA PHE A 95 0.04 14.71 5.64
C PHE A 95 -1.11 14.33 6.56
N PHE A 96 -1.28 13.04 6.89
CA PHE A 96 -2.23 12.62 7.92
C PHE A 96 -1.89 13.21 9.28
N SER A 97 -0.61 13.33 9.62
CA SER A 97 -0.18 13.95 10.87
C SER A 97 -0.48 15.45 10.90
N VAL A 98 -0.32 16.14 9.78
CA VAL A 98 -0.77 17.54 9.64
C VAL A 98 -2.29 17.63 9.83
N CYS A 99 -3.07 16.72 9.26
CA CYS A 99 -4.52 16.65 9.49
C CYS A 99 -4.85 16.50 10.97
N ALA A 100 -4.16 15.62 11.70
CA ALA A 100 -4.35 15.43 13.13
C ALA A 100 -4.07 16.73 13.92
N GLY A 101 -2.98 17.42 13.60
CA GLY A 101 -2.64 18.72 14.18
C GLY A 101 -3.71 19.79 13.90
N CYS A 102 -4.18 19.90 12.66
CA CYS A 102 -5.23 20.85 12.27
C CYS A 102 -6.56 20.55 13.00
N LEU A 103 -6.97 19.30 13.08
CA LEU A 103 -8.21 18.90 13.79
C LEU A 103 -8.11 19.18 15.30
N ALA A 104 -6.97 18.85 15.91
CA ALA A 104 -6.75 19.11 17.33
C ALA A 104 -6.74 20.61 17.65
N ARG A 105 -6.08 21.42 16.80
CA ARG A 105 -5.99 22.87 16.94
C ARG A 105 -7.36 23.58 16.95
N ARG A 106 -8.36 23.06 16.22
CA ARG A 106 -9.72 23.62 16.21
C ARG A 106 -10.39 23.56 17.58
N ARG A 107 -9.98 22.63 18.44
CA ARG A 107 -10.49 22.48 19.81
C ARG A 107 -9.59 23.15 20.82
N ASP A 108 -8.29 22.99 20.68
CA ASP A 108 -7.28 23.52 21.58
C ASP A 108 -5.98 23.80 20.79
N PRO A 109 -5.61 25.07 20.60
CA PRO A 109 -4.37 25.42 19.91
C PRO A 109 -3.10 24.81 20.53
N ALA A 110 -3.11 24.49 21.83
CA ALA A 110 -1.99 23.83 22.48
C ALA A 110 -1.85 22.35 22.10
N ALA A 111 -2.92 21.72 21.63
CA ALA A 111 -2.95 20.33 21.20
C ALA A 111 -2.41 20.09 19.78
N GLU A 112 -2.20 21.14 18.97
CA GLU A 112 -1.75 21.05 17.57
C GLU A 112 -0.50 20.18 17.41
N TRP A 113 0.60 20.57 18.04
CA TRP A 113 1.87 19.87 17.96
C TRP A 113 1.88 18.50 18.63
N PRO A 114 1.31 18.32 19.83
CA PRO A 114 1.14 16.99 20.40
C PRO A 114 0.40 16.01 19.49
N ALA A 115 -0.73 16.42 18.91
CA ALA A 115 -1.51 15.55 18.02
C ALA A 115 -0.77 15.23 16.71
N PHE A 116 -0.12 16.24 16.10
CA PHE A 116 0.73 16.04 14.92
C PHE A 116 1.81 15.00 15.17
N VAL A 117 2.61 15.19 16.24
CA VAL A 117 3.74 14.29 16.53
C VAL A 117 3.26 12.90 16.93
N LEU A 118 2.18 12.80 17.72
CA LEU A 118 1.58 11.51 18.10
C LEU A 118 1.09 10.74 16.88
N SER A 119 0.35 11.38 15.98
CA SER A 119 -0.13 10.73 14.75
C SER A 119 1.03 10.20 13.93
N PHE A 120 2.10 10.99 13.77
CA PHE A 120 3.29 10.57 13.03
C PHE A 120 3.99 9.38 13.69
N LEU A 121 4.23 9.44 15.01
CA LEU A 121 4.88 8.36 15.77
C LEU A 121 4.07 7.05 15.70
N LEU A 122 2.78 7.13 15.98
CA LEU A 122 1.89 5.98 16.03
C LEU A 122 1.80 5.26 14.68
N LEU A 123 1.83 6.02 13.58
CA LEU A 123 1.76 5.46 12.23
C LEU A 123 3.13 5.01 11.73
N SER A 124 4.10 5.91 11.70
CA SER A 124 5.37 5.69 10.97
C SER A 124 6.30 4.69 11.63
N LEU A 125 6.16 4.47 12.95
CA LEU A 125 6.90 3.43 13.67
C LEU A 125 6.15 2.09 13.72
N SER A 126 4.97 1.97 13.07
CA SER A 126 4.31 0.69 12.88
C SER A 126 5.06 -0.14 11.83
N PRO A 127 5.53 -1.35 12.14
CA PRO A 127 6.20 -2.21 11.18
C PRO A 127 5.34 -2.55 9.96
N ASP A 128 4.05 -2.83 10.17
CA ASP A 128 3.13 -3.15 9.08
C ASP A 128 2.95 -1.98 8.12
N TRP A 129 2.71 -0.78 8.65
CA TRP A 129 2.67 0.42 7.81
C TRP A 129 3.97 0.61 7.04
N SER A 130 5.11 0.56 7.74
CA SER A 130 6.42 0.77 7.14
C SER A 130 6.75 -0.26 6.06
N TYR A 131 6.41 -1.54 6.27
CA TYR A 131 6.63 -2.60 5.30
C TYR A 131 5.71 -2.46 4.08
N PHE A 132 4.40 -2.42 4.29
CA PHE A 132 3.44 -2.39 3.19
C PHE A 132 3.41 -1.07 2.40
N THR A 133 4.00 0.00 2.93
CA THR A 133 4.22 1.25 2.18
C THR A 133 5.64 1.35 1.59
N ALA A 134 6.51 0.37 1.81
CA ALA A 134 7.79 0.24 1.11
C ALA A 134 7.71 -0.68 -0.12
N ILE A 135 6.66 -1.52 -0.20
CA ILE A 135 6.45 -2.42 -1.34
C ILE A 135 5.54 -1.74 -2.36
N PRO A 136 5.89 -1.75 -3.65
CA PRO A 136 5.03 -1.26 -4.73
C PRO A 136 3.69 -2.01 -4.79
N LYS A 137 2.71 -1.43 -4.10
CA LYS A 137 1.31 -1.83 -4.08
C LYS A 137 0.43 -0.59 -4.11
N THR A 138 -0.86 -0.77 -4.27
CA THR A 138 -1.83 0.34 -4.28
C THR A 138 -1.91 1.11 -2.97
N TYR A 139 -1.32 0.60 -1.88
CA TYR A 139 -1.50 1.13 -0.53
C TYR A 139 -0.85 2.49 -0.31
N ALA A 140 0.43 2.63 -0.62
CA ALA A 140 1.16 3.89 -0.41
C ALA A 140 0.59 5.03 -1.25
N LEU A 141 0.33 4.78 -2.54
CA LEU A 141 -0.24 5.77 -3.44
C LEU A 141 -1.69 6.11 -3.06
N GLY A 142 -2.50 5.10 -2.73
CA GLY A 142 -3.87 5.31 -2.27
C GLY A 142 -3.92 6.11 -0.96
N ALA A 143 -3.06 5.78 0.01
CA ALA A 143 -2.95 6.52 1.26
C ALA A 143 -2.42 7.95 1.05
N PHE A 144 -1.50 8.16 0.11
CA PHE A 144 -1.01 9.49 -0.26
C PHE A 144 -2.16 10.38 -0.76
N PHE A 145 -2.97 9.88 -1.70
CA PHE A 145 -4.13 10.62 -2.17
C PHE A 145 -5.19 10.83 -1.09
N LEU A 146 -5.49 9.80 -0.27
CA LEU A 146 -6.38 9.97 0.88
C LEU A 146 -5.88 11.05 1.83
N SER A 147 -4.59 11.07 2.14
CA SER A 147 -4.00 12.05 3.05
C SER A 147 -4.14 13.48 2.54
N LEU A 148 -3.90 13.69 1.24
CA LEU A 148 -4.15 14.97 0.58
C LEU A 148 -5.64 15.33 0.62
N GLY A 149 -6.54 14.38 0.32
CA GLY A 149 -7.98 14.58 0.37
C GLY A 149 -8.45 15.06 1.74
N PHE A 150 -8.04 14.38 2.81
CA PHE A 150 -8.33 14.79 4.18
C PHE A 150 -7.67 16.12 4.55
N LEU A 151 -6.44 16.35 4.12
CA LEU A 151 -5.72 17.60 4.39
C LEU A 151 -6.47 18.81 3.81
N PHE A 152 -6.91 18.71 2.55
CA PHE A 152 -7.69 19.79 1.92
C PHE A 152 -9.09 19.92 2.51
N ALA A 153 -9.76 18.84 2.89
CA ALA A 153 -11.05 18.88 3.58
C ALA A 153 -10.95 19.51 4.97
N THR A 154 -9.88 19.23 5.72
CA THR A 154 -9.68 19.77 7.06
C THR A 154 -9.21 21.22 7.07
N GLY A 155 -8.94 21.79 5.93
CA GLY A 155 -8.59 23.20 5.76
C GLY A 155 -7.10 23.44 5.95
N LEU A 156 -6.33 23.23 4.91
CA LEU A 156 -5.00 23.79 4.75
C LEU A 156 -5.03 25.33 4.93
N GLU A 157 -6.19 25.94 4.77
CA GLU A 157 -6.49 27.35 5.01
C GLU A 157 -6.10 27.84 6.41
N LEU A 158 -6.24 26.97 7.44
CA LEU A 158 -5.83 27.29 8.81
C LEU A 158 -4.30 27.30 8.98
N ALA A 159 -3.58 26.53 8.16
CA ALA A 159 -2.12 26.52 8.17
C ALA A 159 -1.53 27.67 7.34
N LEU A 160 -2.21 28.06 6.27
CA LEU A 160 -1.83 29.14 5.36
C LEU A 160 -2.68 30.40 5.61
N LYS A 161 -2.50 31.05 6.75
CA LYS A 161 -3.22 32.27 7.18
C LYS A 161 -3.32 33.41 6.14
N SER A 162 -2.68 33.28 4.99
CA SER A 162 -2.50 34.32 3.97
C SER A 162 -3.41 34.24 2.76
N ILE A 163 -4.33 33.25 2.65
CA ILE A 163 -5.13 33.06 1.44
C ILE A 163 -6.63 33.09 1.77
N PRO A 164 -7.26 34.27 1.85
CA PRO A 164 -8.71 34.37 1.98
C PRO A 164 -9.40 33.93 0.67
N ARG A 165 -10.53 33.20 0.79
CA ARG A 165 -11.51 32.88 -0.30
C ARG A 165 -11.20 31.72 -1.26
N ARG A 166 -10.40 30.70 -0.90
CA ARG A 166 -10.19 29.52 -1.77
C ARG A 166 -10.94 28.26 -1.31
N ALA A 167 -11.95 28.38 -0.46
CA ALA A 167 -12.74 27.23 0.02
C ALA A 167 -13.28 26.31 -1.10
N PRO A 168 -13.86 26.84 -2.21
CA PRO A 168 -14.35 25.99 -3.30
C PRO A 168 -13.25 25.17 -3.97
N PHE A 169 -12.08 25.77 -4.18
CA PHE A 169 -10.93 25.07 -4.79
C PHE A 169 -10.42 23.95 -3.87
N ALA A 170 -10.30 24.21 -2.56
CA ALA A 170 -9.85 23.22 -1.61
C ALA A 170 -10.82 22.03 -1.52
N ALA A 171 -12.12 22.29 -1.53
CA ALA A 171 -13.14 21.25 -1.53
C ALA A 171 -13.11 20.43 -2.84
N ALA A 172 -13.01 21.08 -4.00
CA ALA A 172 -12.90 20.39 -5.28
C ALA A 172 -11.63 19.54 -5.36
N PHE A 173 -10.49 20.09 -4.94
CA PHE A 173 -9.23 19.35 -4.93
C PHE A 173 -9.23 18.19 -3.93
N SER A 174 -9.89 18.35 -2.78
CA SER A 174 -10.15 17.24 -1.86
C SER A 174 -10.92 16.12 -2.58
N GLY A 175 -11.99 16.46 -3.30
CA GLY A 175 -12.77 15.52 -4.11
C GLY A 175 -11.92 14.81 -5.17
N VAL A 176 -11.09 15.53 -5.89
CA VAL A 176 -10.12 14.96 -6.85
C VAL A 176 -9.22 13.94 -6.17
N CYS A 177 -8.66 14.27 -5.01
CA CYS A 177 -7.76 13.36 -4.29
C CYS A 177 -8.48 12.07 -3.82
N PHE A 178 -9.71 12.18 -3.32
CA PHE A 178 -10.51 10.99 -2.96
C PHE A 178 -10.84 10.12 -4.17
N ALA A 179 -11.14 10.74 -5.31
CA ALA A 179 -11.39 10.03 -6.57
C ALA A 179 -10.12 9.31 -7.07
N LEU A 180 -8.95 9.96 -7.02
CA LEU A 180 -7.68 9.33 -7.38
C LEU A 180 -7.29 8.19 -6.42
N ALA A 181 -7.59 8.32 -5.13
CA ALA A 181 -7.45 7.22 -4.19
C ALA A 181 -8.34 6.03 -4.58
N ALA A 182 -9.62 6.29 -4.89
CA ALA A 182 -10.56 5.28 -5.35
C ALA A 182 -10.13 4.65 -6.69
N ALA A 183 -9.63 5.45 -7.63
CA ALA A 183 -9.10 4.98 -8.91
C ALA A 183 -7.70 4.33 -8.80
N THR A 184 -7.05 4.39 -7.63
CA THR A 184 -5.89 3.57 -7.28
C THR A 184 -6.34 2.23 -6.70
N ARG A 185 -7.34 2.26 -5.79
CA ARG A 185 -7.93 1.08 -5.13
C ARG A 185 -9.40 1.35 -4.81
N ALA A 186 -10.30 0.62 -5.46
CA ALA A 186 -11.74 0.88 -5.43
C ALA A 186 -12.33 1.00 -4.02
N THR A 187 -11.89 0.17 -3.07
CA THR A 187 -12.40 0.21 -1.68
C THR A 187 -12.21 1.56 -1.00
N LEU A 188 -11.23 2.38 -1.44
CA LEU A 188 -10.95 3.68 -0.84
C LEU A 188 -12.03 4.73 -1.13
N CYS A 189 -12.95 4.48 -2.09
CA CYS A 189 -14.11 5.33 -2.32
C CYS A 189 -14.98 5.48 -1.07
N LEU A 190 -15.02 4.47 -0.19
CA LEU A 190 -15.79 4.49 1.03
C LEU A 190 -15.37 5.60 2.00
N ALA A 191 -14.12 6.05 1.93
CA ALA A 191 -13.66 7.17 2.76
C ALA A 191 -14.19 8.53 2.30
N ALA A 192 -14.60 8.67 1.03
CA ALA A 192 -15.17 9.90 0.52
C ALA A 192 -16.56 10.21 1.09
N VAL A 193 -17.35 9.17 1.38
CA VAL A 193 -18.74 9.31 1.84
C VAL A 193 -18.85 10.06 3.18
N PRO A 194 -18.14 9.66 4.26
CA PRO A 194 -18.18 10.39 5.52
C PRO A 194 -17.68 11.84 5.38
N VAL A 195 -16.68 12.09 4.53
CA VAL A 195 -16.16 13.44 4.30
C VAL A 195 -17.22 14.29 3.60
N TRP A 196 -17.88 13.77 2.59
CA TRP A 196 -18.96 14.46 1.90
C TRP A 196 -20.11 14.83 2.85
N ILE A 197 -20.55 13.88 3.70
CA ILE A 197 -21.54 14.12 4.76
C ILE A 197 -21.06 15.22 5.72
N ALA A 198 -19.80 15.17 6.15
CA ALA A 198 -19.25 16.18 7.05
C ALA A 198 -19.25 17.58 6.43
N LEU A 199 -18.98 17.69 5.11
CA LEU A 199 -19.05 18.95 4.38
C LEU A 199 -20.48 19.48 4.28
N ILE A 200 -21.49 18.61 4.09
CA ILE A 200 -22.91 18.99 4.13
C ILE A 200 -23.29 19.52 5.52
N VAL A 201 -22.85 18.85 6.60
CA VAL A 201 -23.11 19.30 7.96
C VAL A 201 -22.43 20.64 8.24
N ALA A 202 -21.19 20.80 7.78
CA ALA A 202 -20.47 22.07 7.90
C ALA A 202 -21.16 23.22 7.14
N ALA A 203 -21.66 22.95 5.94
CA ALA A 203 -22.41 23.89 5.12
C ALA A 203 -23.69 24.42 5.79
N ARG A 204 -24.36 23.60 6.59
CA ARG A 204 -25.54 24.02 7.39
C ARG A 204 -25.19 24.95 8.55
N ARG A 205 -23.95 24.89 9.05
CA ARG A 205 -23.47 25.70 10.17
C ARG A 205 -22.81 27.01 9.73
N ASP A 206 -22.24 27.02 8.54
CA ASP A 206 -21.49 28.16 8.00
C ASP A 206 -21.89 28.45 6.56
N ARG A 207 -22.55 29.60 6.35
CA ARG A 207 -23.01 30.06 5.02
C ARG A 207 -21.84 30.29 4.04
N ALA A 208 -20.64 30.58 4.50
CA ALA A 208 -19.47 30.75 3.63
C ALA A 208 -19.05 29.42 2.99
N ARG A 209 -19.40 28.30 3.62
CA ARG A 209 -19.07 26.95 3.18
C ARG A 209 -20.23 26.19 2.52
N ARG A 210 -21.33 26.88 2.22
CA ARG A 210 -22.59 26.27 1.76
C ARG A 210 -22.49 25.41 0.51
N PHE A 211 -21.45 25.58 -0.31
CA PHE A 211 -21.24 24.84 -1.55
C PHE A 211 -20.01 23.91 -1.53
N ASP A 212 -19.28 23.78 -0.40
CA ASP A 212 -18.08 22.94 -0.32
C ASP A 212 -18.39 21.48 -0.69
N TRP A 213 -19.52 20.95 -0.24
CA TRP A 213 -19.96 19.60 -0.58
C TRP A 213 -20.23 19.39 -2.08
N LEU A 214 -20.72 20.42 -2.77
CA LEU A 214 -20.97 20.37 -4.21
C LEU A 214 -19.64 20.41 -4.99
N TRP A 215 -18.72 21.30 -4.61
CA TRP A 215 -17.39 21.36 -5.21
C TRP A 215 -16.61 20.08 -4.99
N PHE A 216 -16.71 19.47 -3.82
CA PHE A 216 -16.15 18.16 -3.54
C PHE A 216 -16.72 17.10 -4.50
N ALA A 217 -18.04 17.03 -4.65
CA ALA A 217 -18.69 16.09 -5.57
C ALA A 217 -18.28 16.31 -7.03
N VAL A 218 -18.20 17.58 -7.48
CA VAL A 218 -17.72 17.95 -8.82
C VAL A 218 -16.27 17.49 -9.02
N GLY A 219 -15.39 17.73 -8.04
CA GLY A 219 -14.01 17.27 -8.09
C GLY A 219 -13.91 15.75 -8.19
N CYS A 220 -14.69 15.02 -7.39
CA CYS A 220 -14.78 13.56 -7.47
C CYS A 220 -15.23 13.09 -8.86
N ALA A 221 -16.34 13.62 -9.34
CA ALA A 221 -16.93 13.23 -10.63
C ALA A 221 -15.96 13.50 -11.80
N ALA A 222 -15.35 14.68 -11.83
CA ALA A 222 -14.39 15.04 -12.87
C ALA A 222 -13.16 14.14 -12.88
N ALA A 223 -12.59 13.83 -11.71
CA ALA A 223 -11.42 12.98 -11.62
C ALA A 223 -11.74 11.51 -11.93
N LEU A 224 -12.90 10.98 -11.51
CA LEU A 224 -13.34 9.64 -11.89
C LEU A 224 -13.60 9.55 -13.40
N ALA A 225 -14.29 10.53 -13.98
CA ALA A 225 -14.50 10.58 -15.42
C ALA A 225 -13.16 10.61 -16.17
N PHE A 226 -12.22 11.44 -15.75
CA PHE A 226 -10.88 11.49 -16.36
C PHE A 226 -10.13 10.15 -16.24
N ALA A 227 -10.20 9.49 -15.08
CA ALA A 227 -9.48 8.24 -14.83
C ALA A 227 -10.08 7.04 -15.59
N TYR A 228 -11.40 6.98 -15.78
CA TYR A 228 -12.07 5.78 -16.30
C TYR A 228 -12.63 5.93 -17.72
N ALA A 229 -12.96 7.15 -18.17
CA ALA A 229 -13.57 7.36 -19.49
C ALA A 229 -12.75 6.81 -20.65
N PRO A 230 -11.41 6.93 -20.70
CA PRO A 230 -10.64 6.36 -21.80
C PRO A 230 -10.88 4.86 -21.96
N PHE A 231 -10.91 4.10 -20.87
CA PHE A 231 -11.09 2.64 -20.90
C PHE A 231 -12.52 2.23 -21.23
N LEU A 232 -13.50 2.96 -20.70
CA LEU A 232 -14.92 2.72 -20.99
C LEU A 232 -15.28 3.03 -22.44
N LEU A 233 -14.53 3.91 -23.10
CA LEU A 233 -14.75 4.28 -24.50
C LEU A 233 -13.97 3.40 -25.48
N GLU A 234 -12.73 3.01 -25.13
CA GLU A 234 -11.84 2.28 -26.05
C GLU A 234 -11.89 0.76 -25.87
N CYS A 235 -12.06 0.25 -24.64
CA CYS A 235 -12.00 -1.18 -24.34
C CYS A 235 -12.96 -1.60 -23.20
N PRO A 236 -14.27 -1.31 -23.31
CA PRO A 236 -15.22 -1.52 -22.21
C PRO A 236 -15.27 -2.97 -21.72
N ASP A 237 -15.26 -3.94 -22.65
CA ASP A 237 -15.38 -5.36 -22.30
C ASP A 237 -14.15 -5.85 -21.50
N ASN A 238 -12.94 -5.48 -21.92
CA ASN A 238 -11.71 -5.82 -21.22
C ASN A 238 -11.59 -5.11 -19.87
N PHE A 239 -12.02 -3.85 -19.82
CA PHE A 239 -12.07 -3.11 -18.56
C PHE A 239 -13.04 -3.78 -17.58
N LEU A 240 -14.26 -4.14 -17.98
CA LEU A 240 -15.24 -4.84 -17.16
C LEU A 240 -14.75 -6.23 -16.74
N PHE A 241 -14.18 -7.01 -17.66
CA PHE A 241 -13.57 -8.30 -17.36
C PHE A 241 -12.51 -8.16 -16.24
N SER A 242 -11.63 -7.19 -16.37
CA SER A 242 -10.58 -6.93 -15.38
C SER A 242 -11.14 -6.55 -14.00
N GLN A 243 -12.25 -5.82 -13.94
CA GLN A 243 -12.90 -5.45 -12.67
C GLN A 243 -13.64 -6.64 -12.04
N THR A 244 -14.17 -7.57 -12.84
CA THR A 244 -14.85 -8.77 -12.33
C THR A 244 -13.88 -9.79 -11.73
N TYR A 245 -12.60 -9.72 -12.04
CA TYR A 245 -11.55 -10.58 -11.48
C TYR A 245 -11.63 -10.71 -9.94
N HIS A 246 -11.81 -9.61 -9.23
CA HIS A 246 -11.91 -9.64 -7.77
C HIS A 246 -13.30 -10.06 -7.26
N THR A 247 -14.34 -9.84 -8.02
CA THR A 247 -15.72 -10.17 -7.66
C THR A 247 -16.07 -11.63 -7.91
N ALA A 248 -15.43 -12.24 -8.91
CA ALA A 248 -15.63 -13.64 -9.29
C ALA A 248 -14.91 -14.64 -8.36
N ARG A 249 -14.19 -14.19 -7.34
CA ARG A 249 -13.57 -15.09 -6.37
C ARG A 249 -14.63 -15.93 -5.68
N ALA A 250 -14.46 -17.25 -5.74
CA ALA A 250 -15.33 -18.18 -5.06
C ALA A 250 -15.41 -17.86 -3.56
N SER A 251 -16.60 -17.92 -2.97
CA SER A 251 -16.75 -17.81 -1.53
C SER A 251 -16.18 -19.07 -0.87
N ALA A 252 -15.33 -18.87 0.13
CA ALA A 252 -14.82 -19.98 0.92
C ALA A 252 -15.95 -20.71 1.66
N PRO A 253 -15.89 -22.04 1.86
CA PRO A 253 -16.78 -22.77 2.74
C PRO A 253 -16.86 -22.12 4.14
N LEU A 254 -17.99 -22.23 4.84
CA LEU A 254 -18.24 -21.52 6.10
C LEU A 254 -17.10 -21.68 7.12
N GLY A 255 -16.53 -22.87 7.26
CA GLY A 255 -15.41 -23.12 8.18
C GLY A 255 -14.16 -22.33 7.82
N GLU A 256 -13.77 -22.36 6.55
CA GLU A 256 -12.64 -21.58 6.03
C GLU A 256 -12.94 -20.08 6.10
N TRP A 257 -14.16 -19.68 5.80
CA TRP A 257 -14.62 -18.30 5.94
C TRP A 257 -14.42 -17.77 7.37
N LEU A 258 -14.78 -18.54 8.38
CA LEU A 258 -14.58 -18.19 9.80
C LEU A 258 -13.08 -18.09 10.15
N VAL A 259 -12.26 -19.04 9.69
CA VAL A 259 -10.80 -19.03 9.93
C VAL A 259 -10.16 -17.80 9.32
N LEU A 260 -10.50 -17.44 8.09
CA LEU A 260 -9.98 -16.24 7.41
C LEU A 260 -10.35 -14.96 8.18
N ARG A 261 -11.59 -14.85 8.72
CA ARG A 261 -12.01 -13.68 9.53
C ARG A 261 -11.33 -13.65 10.88
N ALA A 262 -11.19 -14.80 11.54
CA ALA A 262 -10.41 -14.88 12.77
C ALA A 262 -8.95 -14.46 12.53
N GLY A 263 -8.33 -14.93 11.45
CA GLY A 263 -6.99 -14.53 11.04
C GLY A 263 -6.88 -13.01 10.80
N PHE A 264 -7.84 -12.41 10.10
CA PHE A 264 -7.88 -10.97 9.89
C PHE A 264 -8.02 -10.19 11.21
N LEU A 265 -8.90 -10.64 12.11
CA LEU A 265 -9.05 -10.01 13.44
C LEU A 265 -7.80 -10.17 14.29
N CYS A 266 -7.14 -11.34 14.26
CA CYS A 266 -5.86 -11.54 14.93
C CYS A 266 -4.78 -10.61 14.39
N PHE A 267 -4.75 -10.40 13.07
CA PHE A 267 -3.83 -9.46 12.46
C PHE A 267 -4.12 -8.01 12.87
N LEU A 268 -5.38 -7.58 12.85
CA LEU A 268 -5.76 -6.28 13.40
C LEU A 268 -5.37 -6.18 14.87
N ALA A 269 -5.59 -7.24 15.65
CA ALA A 269 -5.18 -7.30 17.03
C ALA A 269 -3.65 -7.22 17.20
N GLN A 270 -2.85 -7.69 16.28
CA GLN A 270 -1.38 -7.54 16.27
C GLN A 270 -0.92 -6.17 15.75
N GLY A 271 -1.62 -5.58 14.78
CA GLY A 271 -1.27 -4.31 14.17
C GLY A 271 -1.65 -3.08 15.00
N TYR A 272 -2.74 -3.14 15.76
CA TYR A 272 -3.26 -2.02 16.54
C TYR A 272 -2.94 -2.02 18.05
N PRO A 273 -2.53 -3.10 18.72
CA PRO A 273 -2.32 -3.08 20.18
C PRO A 273 -1.26 -2.09 20.61
N ALA A 274 -0.20 -1.92 19.84
CA ALA A 274 0.83 -0.92 20.15
C ALA A 274 0.25 0.50 20.10
N LEU A 275 -0.59 0.79 19.11
CA LEU A 275 -1.33 2.05 19.01
C LEU A 275 -2.26 2.23 20.22
N ILE A 276 -3.03 1.21 20.54
CA ILE A 276 -4.00 1.21 21.65
C ILE A 276 -3.27 1.29 23.00
N ALA A 277 -2.20 0.49 23.19
CA ALA A 277 -1.42 0.50 24.42
C ALA A 277 -0.72 1.84 24.64
N ALA A 278 -0.07 2.41 23.61
CA ALA A 278 0.51 3.74 23.70
C ALA A 278 -0.54 4.80 24.03
N ALA A 279 -1.69 4.73 23.38
CA ALA A 279 -2.83 5.60 23.63
C ALA A 279 -3.33 5.49 25.08
N ALA A 280 -3.53 4.26 25.58
CA ALA A 280 -4.00 4.01 26.94
C ALA A 280 -3.00 4.49 27.99
N ILE A 281 -1.69 4.20 27.85
CA ILE A 281 -0.66 4.64 28.77
C ILE A 281 -0.56 6.17 28.80
N LEU A 282 -0.59 6.83 27.66
CA LEU A 282 -0.56 8.29 27.56
C LEU A 282 -1.81 8.93 28.16
N ALA A 283 -2.99 8.33 27.91
CA ALA A 283 -4.25 8.78 28.51
C ALA A 283 -4.22 8.64 30.04
N ALA A 284 -3.77 7.49 30.56
CA ALA A 284 -3.65 7.26 32.01
C ALA A 284 -2.65 8.23 32.67
N ALA A 285 -1.48 8.44 32.06
CA ALA A 285 -0.48 9.39 32.55
C ALA A 285 -1.00 10.84 32.55
N ALA A 286 -1.76 11.21 31.52
CA ALA A 286 -2.34 12.55 31.41
C ALA A 286 -3.46 12.77 32.44
N THR A 287 -4.37 11.81 32.61
CA THR A 287 -5.50 11.90 33.56
C THR A 287 -5.00 11.94 34.99
N LYS A 288 -4.02 11.08 35.37
CA LYS A 288 -3.42 11.11 36.72
C LYS A 288 -2.80 12.46 37.06
N LYS A 289 -2.12 13.10 36.11
CA LYS A 289 -1.50 14.41 36.33
C LYS A 289 -2.53 15.52 36.45
N VAL A 290 -3.61 15.48 35.65
CA VAL A 290 -4.72 16.48 35.76
C VAL A 290 -5.45 16.35 37.10
N SER A 291 -5.73 15.13 37.55
CA SER A 291 -6.37 14.88 38.87
C SER A 291 -5.51 15.31 40.03
N GLY A 292 -4.19 15.08 39.99
CA GLY A 292 -3.27 15.48 41.04
C GLY A 292 -3.13 17.01 41.19
N SER A 293 -3.31 17.77 40.09
CA SER A 293 -3.23 19.25 40.16
C SER A 293 -4.48 19.89 40.78
N LYS A 294 -5.63 19.24 40.73
CA LYS A 294 -6.87 19.75 41.32
C LYS A 294 -6.90 19.61 42.85
N PHE A 295 -6.11 18.70 43.41
CA PHE A 295 -6.07 18.49 44.87
C PHE A 295 -5.17 19.51 45.61
N SER A 296 -4.35 20.29 44.91
CA SER A 296 -3.40 21.24 45.53
C SER A 296 -3.89 22.69 45.56
N SER A 297 -5.03 23.02 45.01
CA SER A 297 -5.61 24.37 45.03
C SER A 297 -6.83 24.42 45.95
N SER A 298 -6.59 24.72 47.24
CA SER A 298 -7.61 24.92 48.26
C SER A 298 -8.19 26.34 48.23
N THR A 299 -8.64 26.83 47.10
CA THR A 299 -9.49 28.02 47.02
C THR A 299 -10.79 27.65 46.33
N PRO A 300 -11.97 27.78 46.97
CA PRO A 300 -13.26 27.53 46.33
C PRO A 300 -13.54 28.66 45.34
N SER A 301 -13.04 28.54 44.13
CA SER A 301 -13.53 29.33 43.01
C SER A 301 -14.91 28.79 42.62
N THR A 302 -15.89 29.70 42.64
CA THR A 302 -17.26 29.49 42.14
C THR A 302 -17.29 28.57 40.92
N PRO A 303 -18.18 27.56 40.89
CA PRO A 303 -18.30 26.71 39.74
C PRO A 303 -18.76 27.53 38.54
N SER A 304 -17.84 27.83 37.63
CA SER A 304 -18.20 28.40 36.34
C SER A 304 -19.09 27.38 35.61
N THR A 305 -20.31 27.80 35.43
CA THR A 305 -21.40 27.23 34.67
C THR A 305 -20.95 26.39 33.47
N SER A 306 -21.54 25.20 33.44
CA SER A 306 -21.79 24.33 32.26
C SER A 306 -20.60 24.10 31.32
N SER A 307 -19.89 23.02 31.57
CA SER A 307 -19.16 22.32 30.52
C SER A 307 -20.19 21.70 29.53
N THR A 308 -20.83 22.56 28.74
CA THR A 308 -21.52 22.07 27.53
C THR A 308 -20.49 21.33 26.70
N LEU A 309 -20.66 20.02 26.58
CA LEU A 309 -19.87 19.18 25.70
C LEU A 309 -19.88 19.83 24.29
N GLN A 310 -18.78 20.47 23.92
CA GLN A 310 -18.68 21.02 22.57
C GLN A 310 -18.90 19.88 21.56
N PRO A 311 -19.81 20.05 20.60
CA PRO A 311 -20.11 19.02 19.63
C PRO A 311 -18.82 18.64 18.89
N LEU A 312 -18.67 17.34 18.63
CA LEU A 312 -17.51 16.81 17.88
C LEU A 312 -17.43 17.46 16.50
N ASP A 313 -16.22 17.80 16.08
CA ASP A 313 -15.97 18.32 14.72
C ASP A 313 -16.44 17.30 13.67
N PRO A 314 -17.30 17.69 12.71
CA PRO A 314 -17.81 16.77 11.70
C PRO A 314 -16.71 16.07 10.89
N LEU A 315 -15.60 16.74 10.61
CA LEU A 315 -14.48 16.15 9.86
C LEU A 315 -13.67 15.16 10.72
N TYR A 316 -13.58 15.38 12.04
CA TYR A 316 -13.03 14.37 12.93
C TYR A 316 -13.90 13.10 12.95
N LEU A 317 -15.22 13.27 13.00
CA LEU A 317 -16.16 12.14 12.88
C LEU A 317 -16.04 11.44 11.53
N ALA A 318 -15.81 12.20 10.45
CA ALA A 318 -15.57 11.61 9.13
C ALA A 318 -14.30 10.75 9.09
N VAL A 319 -13.22 11.15 9.76
CA VAL A 319 -12.01 10.31 9.91
C VAL A 319 -12.33 8.99 10.59
N VAL A 320 -13.03 9.05 11.74
CA VAL A 320 -13.42 7.84 12.49
C VAL A 320 -14.34 6.94 11.67
N ALA A 321 -15.36 7.52 11.02
CA ALA A 321 -16.29 6.77 10.18
C ALA A 321 -15.60 6.14 8.96
N SER A 322 -14.66 6.85 8.33
CA SER A 322 -13.87 6.31 7.22
C SER A 322 -13.00 5.13 7.66
N PHE A 323 -12.39 5.21 8.84
CA PHE A 323 -11.65 4.09 9.42
C PHE A 323 -12.55 2.86 9.61
N VAL A 324 -13.71 3.05 10.22
CA VAL A 324 -14.66 1.95 10.48
C VAL A 324 -15.17 1.35 9.18
N LEU A 325 -15.59 2.17 8.22
CA LEU A 325 -16.13 1.70 6.93
C LEU A 325 -15.09 0.93 6.11
N LEU A 326 -13.85 1.44 6.03
CA LEU A 326 -12.78 0.73 5.31
C LEU A 326 -12.43 -0.60 5.99
N THR A 327 -12.33 -0.62 7.32
CA THR A 327 -12.04 -1.84 8.06
C THR A 327 -13.15 -2.88 7.90
N LEU A 328 -14.41 -2.47 7.97
CA LEU A 328 -15.57 -3.34 7.73
C LEU A 328 -15.59 -3.86 6.29
N ALA A 329 -15.33 -3.00 5.30
CA ALA A 329 -15.27 -3.42 3.91
C ALA A 329 -14.18 -4.48 3.69
N HIS A 330 -12.98 -4.27 4.24
CA HIS A 330 -11.88 -5.23 4.12
C HIS A 330 -12.15 -6.53 4.89
N PHE A 331 -12.91 -6.48 5.98
CA PHE A 331 -13.35 -7.67 6.71
C PHE A 331 -14.37 -8.50 5.92
N LEU A 332 -15.23 -7.84 5.12
CA LEU A 332 -16.34 -8.47 4.41
C LEU A 332 -15.95 -9.08 3.06
N VAL A 333 -14.79 -8.74 2.48
CA VAL A 333 -14.34 -9.33 1.21
C VAL A 333 -14.20 -10.87 1.33
N PRO A 334 -14.35 -11.63 0.24
CA PRO A 334 -14.24 -13.10 0.26
C PRO A 334 -12.98 -13.60 0.96
N PHE A 335 -11.82 -13.02 0.66
CA PHE A 335 -10.52 -13.33 1.27
C PHE A 335 -9.94 -12.08 1.92
N PRO A 336 -10.14 -11.87 3.24
CA PRO A 336 -9.63 -10.70 3.96
C PRO A 336 -8.13 -10.88 4.27
N TYR A 337 -7.28 -10.45 3.35
CA TYR A 337 -5.86 -10.41 3.62
C TYR A 337 -5.52 -9.30 4.63
N ALA A 338 -4.55 -9.59 5.45
CA ALA A 338 -4.09 -8.72 6.52
C ALA A 338 -3.67 -7.33 6.03
N ASP A 339 -2.97 -7.26 4.92
CA ASP A 339 -2.45 -6.04 4.31
C ASP A 339 -3.54 -5.12 3.71
N TYR A 340 -4.76 -5.63 3.48
CA TYR A 340 -5.85 -4.81 2.95
C TYR A 340 -6.18 -3.61 3.83
N ASN A 341 -5.98 -3.74 5.16
CA ASN A 341 -6.30 -2.66 6.10
C ASN A 341 -5.20 -1.59 6.20
N THR A 342 -4.05 -1.76 5.53
CA THR A 342 -2.95 -0.78 5.55
C THR A 342 -3.40 0.65 5.26
N PRO A 343 -4.22 0.95 4.24
CA PRO A 343 -4.68 2.33 3.98
C PRO A 343 -5.63 2.90 5.05
N ALA A 344 -6.22 2.06 5.92
CA ALA A 344 -7.06 2.50 7.02
C ALA A 344 -6.25 2.87 8.29
N MET A 345 -5.03 2.34 8.43
CA MET A 345 -4.17 2.60 9.60
C MET A 345 -3.93 4.10 9.89
N PRO A 346 -3.68 4.95 8.88
CA PRO A 346 -3.51 6.38 9.12
C PRO A 346 -4.72 7.05 9.74
N LEU A 347 -5.92 6.60 9.37
CA LEU A 347 -7.17 7.13 9.92
C LEU A 347 -7.31 6.78 11.40
N ALA A 348 -6.92 5.55 11.79
CA ALA A 348 -6.86 5.15 13.21
C ALA A 348 -5.84 6.00 13.99
N ALA A 349 -4.65 6.23 13.42
CA ALA A 349 -3.63 7.07 14.04
C ALA A 349 -4.14 8.51 14.27
N VAL A 350 -4.82 9.11 13.28
CA VAL A 350 -5.43 10.45 13.43
C VAL A 350 -6.55 10.42 14.47
N ALA A 351 -7.44 9.41 14.41
CA ALA A 351 -8.57 9.27 15.34
C ALA A 351 -8.12 9.20 16.81
N LEU A 352 -6.99 8.53 17.06
CA LEU A 352 -6.39 8.44 18.41
C LEU A 352 -5.58 9.70 18.79
N ALA A 353 -4.80 10.22 17.86
CA ALA A 353 -3.88 11.34 18.13
C ALA A 353 -4.59 12.64 18.46
N VAL A 354 -5.77 12.90 17.87
CA VAL A 354 -6.53 14.15 18.13
C VAL A 354 -6.95 14.28 19.60
N PRO A 355 -7.69 13.33 20.21
CA PRO A 355 -8.06 13.41 21.62
C PRO A 355 -6.85 13.30 22.56
N LEU A 356 -5.87 12.44 22.23
CA LEU A 356 -4.64 12.29 23.03
C LEU A 356 -3.80 13.55 23.04
N GLY A 357 -3.68 14.24 21.91
CA GLY A 357 -2.98 15.53 21.83
C GLY A 357 -3.57 16.55 22.79
N GLY A 358 -4.90 16.61 22.89
CA GLY A 358 -5.59 17.45 23.87
C GLY A 358 -5.28 17.06 25.31
N LEU A 359 -5.30 15.76 25.64
CA LEU A 359 -4.95 15.27 26.98
C LEU A 359 -3.48 15.55 27.33
N VAL A 360 -2.56 15.31 26.42
CA VAL A 360 -1.12 15.55 26.57
C VAL A 360 -0.85 17.04 26.80
N ALA A 361 -1.53 17.92 26.05
CA ALA A 361 -1.40 19.37 26.20
C ALA A 361 -1.90 19.83 27.57
N ARG A 362 -3.10 19.43 27.99
CA ARG A 362 -3.68 19.77 29.32
C ARG A 362 -2.83 19.25 30.47
N ALA A 363 -2.30 18.03 30.35
CA ALA A 363 -1.41 17.45 31.35
C ALA A 363 0.00 18.04 31.30
N ASN A 364 0.33 18.88 30.32
CA ASN A 364 1.66 19.43 30.09
C ASN A 364 2.75 18.35 30.17
N LEU A 365 2.54 17.23 29.46
CA LEU A 365 3.51 16.14 29.40
C LEU A 365 4.73 16.56 28.59
N ARG A 366 5.90 16.19 29.07
CA ARG A 366 7.15 16.48 28.36
C ARG A 366 7.24 15.63 27.07
N PRO A 367 7.60 16.22 25.91
CA PRO A 367 7.65 15.50 24.61
C PRO A 367 8.48 14.21 24.65
N TRP A 368 9.63 14.20 25.36
CA TRP A 368 10.47 13.01 25.46
C TRP A 368 9.77 11.82 26.14
N ARG A 369 8.87 12.05 27.12
CA ARG A 369 8.08 10.98 27.75
C ARG A 369 7.07 10.38 26.78
N VAL A 370 6.45 11.23 25.96
CA VAL A 370 5.54 10.80 24.90
C VAL A 370 6.31 9.97 23.86
N GLY A 371 7.49 10.42 23.46
CA GLY A 371 8.37 9.69 22.54
C GLY A 371 8.80 8.33 23.09
N LEU A 372 9.17 8.24 24.37
CA LEU A 372 9.53 6.97 25.00
C LEU A 372 8.37 5.98 25.04
N VAL A 373 7.15 6.43 25.36
CA VAL A 373 5.97 5.54 25.35
C VAL A 373 5.67 5.04 23.95
N ALA A 374 5.73 5.91 22.94
CA ALA A 374 5.51 5.52 21.55
C ALA A 374 6.59 4.56 21.07
N LEU A 375 7.86 4.81 21.40
CA LEU A 375 8.98 3.93 21.06
C LEU A 375 8.86 2.56 21.74
N ALA A 376 8.51 2.52 23.03
CA ALA A 376 8.32 1.28 23.78
C ALA A 376 7.14 0.46 23.20
N ALA A 377 6.04 1.14 22.83
CA ALA A 377 4.91 0.48 22.18
C ALA A 377 5.29 -0.07 20.79
N SER A 378 6.05 0.69 20.00
CA SER A 378 6.55 0.24 18.70
C SER A 378 7.51 -0.94 18.85
N ALA A 379 8.43 -0.91 19.82
CA ALA A 379 9.34 -2.01 20.11
C ALA A 379 8.61 -3.27 20.56
N ALA A 380 7.60 -3.13 21.42
CA ALA A 380 6.75 -4.25 21.84
C ALA A 380 5.97 -4.84 20.65
N PHE A 381 5.48 -4.00 19.75
CA PHE A 381 4.82 -4.45 18.54
C PHE A 381 5.78 -5.16 17.58
N VAL A 382 6.98 -4.62 17.36
CA VAL A 382 8.03 -5.29 16.58
C VAL A 382 8.33 -6.67 17.14
N ALA A 383 8.44 -6.78 18.47
CA ALA A 383 8.69 -8.07 19.12
C ALA A 383 7.52 -9.07 18.99
N ALA A 384 6.28 -8.57 18.89
CA ALA A 384 5.08 -9.40 18.76
C ALA A 384 4.68 -9.67 17.29
N SER A 385 5.24 -8.92 16.34
CA SER A 385 4.89 -9.04 14.92
C SER A 385 5.57 -10.27 14.29
N PRO A 386 4.89 -11.02 13.42
CA PRO A 386 5.50 -12.12 12.67
C PRO A 386 6.55 -11.65 11.65
N TRP A 387 6.55 -10.38 11.25
CA TRP A 387 7.50 -9.86 10.26
C TRP A 387 8.95 -9.84 10.73
N PRO A 388 9.27 -9.38 11.96
CA PRO A 388 10.61 -9.52 12.49
C PRO A 388 11.03 -10.96 12.75
N MET A 389 10.08 -11.85 13.11
CA MET A 389 10.35 -13.29 13.22
C MET A 389 10.81 -13.86 11.87
N LYS A 390 10.15 -13.49 10.77
CA LYS A 390 10.61 -13.87 9.42
C LYS A 390 11.99 -13.34 9.08
N TRP A 391 12.38 -12.18 9.61
CA TRP A 391 13.74 -11.67 9.48
C TRP A 391 14.76 -12.44 10.32
N VAL A 392 14.33 -13.04 11.45
CA VAL A 392 15.17 -13.78 12.38
C VAL A 392 15.25 -15.27 12.03
N ASP A 393 14.16 -15.88 11.55
CA ASP A 393 14.03 -17.34 11.36
C ASP A 393 14.74 -17.89 10.11
N GLY A 394 15.68 -17.15 9.55
CA GLY A 394 16.61 -17.68 8.55
C GLY A 394 16.09 -17.71 7.11
N GLU A 395 14.83 -17.44 6.87
CA GLU A 395 14.33 -17.21 5.51
C GLU A 395 14.73 -15.83 5.01
N GLN A 396 14.98 -14.89 5.95
CA GLN A 396 15.50 -13.55 5.66
C GLN A 396 16.35 -13.09 6.83
N HIS A 397 17.64 -13.28 6.71
CA HIS A 397 18.60 -12.95 7.76
C HIS A 397 18.56 -11.45 8.09
N LEU A 398 18.34 -11.15 9.35
CA LEU A 398 18.63 -9.84 9.89
C LEU A 398 20.11 -9.52 9.69
N PHE A 399 20.37 -8.30 9.32
CA PHE A 399 21.65 -7.73 8.93
C PHE A 399 22.79 -7.89 9.95
N TRP A 400 22.54 -8.32 11.16
CA TRP A 400 23.60 -8.48 12.17
C TRP A 400 24.09 -9.92 12.41
N PHE A 401 23.44 -10.92 11.83
CA PHE A 401 23.81 -12.31 12.13
C PHE A 401 24.42 -13.08 10.95
N HIS A 402 24.11 -12.70 9.73
CA HIS A 402 24.63 -13.34 8.52
C HIS A 402 24.86 -12.31 7.41
N SER A 403 25.49 -12.73 6.34
CA SER A 403 25.79 -11.83 5.22
C SER A 403 24.56 -11.06 4.76
N THR A 404 24.54 -9.78 5.07
CA THR A 404 23.52 -8.81 4.64
C THR A 404 23.42 -8.68 3.12
N LEU A 405 24.33 -9.29 2.40
CA LEU A 405 24.43 -9.25 0.96
C LEU A 405 23.47 -10.22 0.27
N ASP A 406 22.88 -11.16 0.99
CA ASP A 406 21.97 -12.18 0.44
C ASP A 406 20.50 -11.93 0.76
N SER A 407 20.04 -10.67 0.70
CA SER A 407 18.62 -10.35 0.80
C SER A 407 17.84 -10.87 -0.42
N ALA A 408 16.51 -11.04 -0.28
CA ALA A 408 15.65 -11.44 -1.39
C ALA A 408 15.81 -10.50 -2.60
N LEU A 409 15.98 -9.20 -2.36
CA LEU A 409 16.27 -8.22 -3.39
C LEU A 409 17.66 -8.43 -4.02
N ALA A 410 18.68 -8.79 -3.23
CA ALA A 410 20.02 -9.08 -3.76
C ALA A 410 20.00 -10.30 -4.69
N ARG A 411 19.29 -11.36 -4.31
CA ARG A 411 19.07 -12.55 -5.17
C ARG A 411 18.35 -12.18 -6.47
N LEU A 412 17.29 -11.39 -6.39
CA LEU A 412 16.58 -10.88 -7.56
C LEU A 412 17.51 -10.12 -8.50
N ARG A 413 18.37 -9.25 -7.96
CA ARG A 413 19.32 -8.46 -8.74
C ARG A 413 20.40 -9.32 -9.41
N ARG A 414 20.85 -10.42 -8.76
CA ARG A 414 21.74 -11.39 -9.40
C ARG A 414 21.06 -12.09 -10.57
N ALA A 415 19.87 -12.63 -10.35
CA ALA A 415 19.08 -13.27 -11.39
C ALA A 415 18.77 -12.32 -12.56
N GLY A 416 18.38 -11.07 -12.25
CA GLY A 416 18.14 -10.04 -13.27
C GLY A 416 19.37 -9.70 -14.11
N ARG A 417 20.59 -9.74 -13.53
CA ARG A 417 21.83 -9.59 -14.31
C ARG A 417 22.03 -10.73 -15.29
N VAL A 418 21.87 -11.97 -14.84
CA VAL A 418 21.97 -13.14 -15.72
C VAL A 418 20.96 -13.04 -16.86
N VAL A 419 19.71 -12.66 -16.58
CA VAL A 419 18.71 -12.45 -17.65
C VAL A 419 19.18 -11.40 -18.65
N ARG A 420 19.76 -10.27 -18.21
CA ARG A 420 20.29 -9.24 -19.12
C ARG A 420 21.44 -9.74 -19.98
N GLU A 421 22.37 -10.49 -19.38
CA GLU A 421 23.52 -11.08 -20.09
C GLU A 421 23.08 -12.11 -21.15
N GLN A 422 22.03 -12.86 -20.84
CA GLN A 422 21.49 -13.89 -21.73
C GLN A 422 20.47 -13.37 -22.76
N ASN A 423 20.07 -12.10 -22.67
CA ASN A 423 19.08 -11.46 -23.55
C ASN A 423 19.64 -10.17 -24.21
N PRO A 424 20.73 -10.25 -24.98
CA PRO A 424 21.37 -9.07 -25.57
C PRO A 424 20.49 -8.34 -26.59
N GLU A 425 19.56 -9.02 -27.23
CA GLU A 425 18.62 -8.44 -28.19
C GLU A 425 17.44 -7.70 -27.54
N GLY A 426 17.28 -7.82 -26.21
CA GLY A 426 16.21 -7.13 -25.49
C GLY A 426 14.80 -7.66 -25.75
N LYS A 427 14.67 -8.91 -26.17
CA LYS A 427 13.40 -9.57 -26.42
C LYS A 427 12.55 -9.70 -25.14
N PRO A 428 11.25 -9.96 -25.26
CA PRO A 428 10.44 -10.36 -24.11
C PRO A 428 11.02 -11.60 -23.43
N ILE A 429 10.80 -11.71 -22.12
CA ILE A 429 11.18 -12.92 -21.36
C ILE A 429 9.93 -13.73 -20.96
N LEU A 430 10.05 -15.04 -20.98
CA LEU A 430 8.97 -15.91 -20.51
C LEU A 430 9.14 -16.17 -19.02
N THR A 431 8.30 -15.56 -18.20
CA THR A 431 8.31 -15.75 -16.75
C THR A 431 6.98 -15.40 -16.10
N GLN A 432 6.66 -16.08 -15.00
CA GLN A 432 5.58 -15.68 -14.10
C GLN A 432 6.07 -14.77 -12.95
N ASP A 433 7.38 -14.61 -12.81
CA ASP A 433 8.00 -13.71 -11.83
C ASP A 433 8.13 -12.30 -12.42
N ALA A 434 7.01 -11.56 -12.48
CA ALA A 434 6.97 -10.22 -13.08
C ALA A 434 8.04 -9.27 -12.50
N TYR A 435 8.40 -9.41 -11.21
CA TYR A 435 9.47 -8.62 -10.61
C TYR A 435 10.87 -8.95 -11.21
N LEU A 436 11.08 -10.17 -11.74
CA LEU A 436 12.32 -10.50 -12.46
C LEU A 436 12.40 -9.75 -13.79
N ALA A 437 11.28 -9.68 -14.51
CA ALA A 437 11.18 -8.91 -15.74
C ALA A 437 11.45 -7.43 -15.50
N VAL A 438 10.86 -6.85 -14.45
CA VAL A 438 11.11 -5.47 -14.01
C VAL A 438 12.57 -5.23 -13.68
N GLU A 439 13.19 -6.14 -12.90
CA GLU A 439 14.61 -6.02 -12.51
C GLU A 439 15.54 -6.17 -13.69
N ALA A 440 15.21 -7.03 -14.64
CA ALA A 440 15.97 -7.20 -15.88
C ALA A 440 15.74 -6.05 -16.89
N GLY A 441 14.64 -5.32 -16.78
CA GLY A 441 14.30 -4.22 -17.68
C GLY A 441 13.60 -4.63 -18.97
N PHE A 442 13.12 -5.88 -19.07
CA PHE A 442 12.48 -6.43 -20.27
C PHE A 442 10.98 -6.58 -20.10
N PRO A 443 10.19 -6.55 -21.18
CA PRO A 443 8.81 -6.98 -21.15
C PRO A 443 8.73 -8.50 -20.93
N VAL A 444 7.57 -8.97 -20.48
CA VAL A 444 7.24 -10.40 -20.52
C VAL A 444 6.60 -10.76 -21.85
N VAL A 445 6.57 -12.05 -22.18
CA VAL A 445 5.78 -12.57 -23.30
C VAL A 445 4.31 -12.11 -23.12
N PRO A 446 3.67 -11.53 -24.16
CA PRO A 446 2.32 -11.00 -24.05
C PRO A 446 1.32 -12.01 -23.47
N GLY A 447 0.45 -11.53 -22.58
CA GLY A 447 -0.52 -12.33 -21.83
C GLY A 447 -0.01 -12.85 -20.49
N PHE A 448 1.32 -12.77 -20.20
CA PHE A 448 1.90 -13.16 -18.91
C PHE A 448 2.17 -11.98 -17.95
N GLU A 449 1.65 -10.78 -18.23
CA GLU A 449 1.92 -9.56 -17.45
C GLU A 449 1.46 -9.65 -16.00
N MET A 450 0.40 -10.44 -15.73
CA MET A 450 -0.09 -10.69 -14.37
C MET A 450 0.64 -11.85 -13.67
N GLY A 451 1.72 -12.35 -14.26
CA GLY A 451 2.52 -13.43 -13.68
C GLY A 451 1.70 -14.70 -13.41
N PRO A 452 1.66 -15.20 -12.15
CA PRO A 452 0.92 -16.43 -11.84
C PRO A 452 -0.60 -16.34 -12.03
N PHE A 453 -1.14 -15.13 -12.22
CA PHE A 453 -2.58 -14.89 -12.44
C PHE A 453 -2.96 -14.69 -13.91
N SER A 454 -2.09 -15.04 -14.83
CA SER A 454 -2.29 -14.85 -16.26
C SER A 454 -3.07 -15.98 -16.94
N ILE A 455 -3.33 -17.10 -16.24
CA ILE A 455 -3.94 -18.30 -16.84
C ILE A 455 -5.37 -18.48 -16.32
N PHE A 456 -6.31 -18.55 -17.25
CA PHE A 456 -7.75 -18.73 -17.06
C PHE A 456 -8.20 -20.00 -17.79
N PRO A 457 -8.13 -21.19 -17.16
CA PRO A 457 -8.35 -22.46 -17.82
C PRO A 457 -9.75 -22.61 -18.45
N ASP A 458 -10.74 -21.93 -17.88
CA ASP A 458 -12.15 -22.07 -18.25
C ASP A 458 -12.57 -21.21 -19.46
N LEU A 459 -11.68 -20.32 -19.95
CA LEU A 459 -11.95 -19.50 -21.12
C LEU A 459 -11.68 -20.27 -22.42
N SER A 460 -12.48 -20.02 -23.44
CA SER A 460 -12.16 -20.41 -24.81
C SER A 460 -10.92 -19.65 -25.32
N ASP A 461 -10.30 -20.16 -26.39
CA ASP A 461 -9.14 -19.53 -27.03
C ASP A 461 -9.42 -18.09 -27.47
N ASP A 462 -10.61 -17.88 -28.06
CA ASP A 462 -11.02 -16.56 -28.54
C ASP A 462 -11.24 -15.57 -27.39
N GLU A 463 -11.88 -16.00 -26.29
CA GLU A 463 -12.07 -15.20 -25.09
C GLU A 463 -10.73 -14.87 -24.41
N ALA A 464 -9.84 -15.87 -24.29
CA ALA A 464 -8.51 -15.67 -23.70
C ALA A 464 -7.70 -14.62 -24.49
N ARG A 465 -7.67 -14.73 -25.83
CA ARG A 465 -7.02 -13.73 -26.69
C ARG A 465 -7.70 -12.35 -26.61
N ALA A 466 -9.04 -12.31 -26.61
CA ALA A 466 -9.79 -11.05 -26.49
C ALA A 466 -9.44 -10.31 -25.19
N HIS A 467 -9.32 -11.03 -24.07
CA HIS A 467 -9.02 -10.45 -22.75
C HIS A 467 -7.54 -10.32 -22.42
N ARG A 468 -6.63 -10.61 -23.37
CA ARG A 468 -5.17 -10.51 -23.16
C ARG A 468 -4.66 -11.41 -22.04
N VAL A 469 -5.21 -12.62 -21.93
CA VAL A 469 -4.85 -13.66 -20.99
C VAL A 469 -4.65 -14.99 -21.72
N HIS A 470 -4.27 -16.02 -20.99
CA HIS A 470 -4.13 -17.35 -21.55
C HIS A 470 -5.13 -18.35 -20.94
N ASN A 471 -5.59 -19.30 -21.72
CA ASN A 471 -5.97 -20.62 -21.26
C ASN A 471 -4.78 -21.57 -21.46
N VAL A 472 -4.97 -22.88 -21.28
CA VAL A 472 -3.87 -23.85 -21.42
C VAL A 472 -3.33 -23.88 -22.84
N GLU A 473 -4.20 -23.91 -23.84
CA GLU A 473 -3.79 -24.07 -25.25
C GLU A 473 -3.15 -22.79 -25.81
N THR A 474 -3.72 -21.63 -25.53
CA THR A 474 -3.12 -20.34 -25.93
C THR A 474 -1.80 -20.06 -25.19
N ALA A 475 -1.62 -20.54 -23.94
CA ALA A 475 -0.34 -20.48 -23.25
C ALA A 475 0.71 -21.38 -23.93
N LEU A 476 0.34 -22.59 -24.33
CA LEU A 476 1.22 -23.50 -25.09
C LEU A 476 1.62 -22.91 -26.45
N GLU A 477 0.68 -22.26 -27.14
CA GLU A 477 0.94 -21.54 -28.39
C GLU A 477 1.94 -20.42 -28.17
N ALA A 478 1.68 -19.53 -27.18
CA ALA A 478 2.56 -18.41 -26.84
C ALA A 478 3.99 -18.87 -26.44
N ILE A 479 4.11 -19.99 -25.70
CA ILE A 479 5.41 -20.56 -25.32
C ILE A 479 6.17 -21.06 -26.55
N ARG A 480 5.49 -21.59 -27.56
CA ARG A 480 6.14 -22.13 -28.78
C ARG A 480 6.46 -21.07 -29.82
N GLU A 481 5.58 -20.11 -30.00
CA GLU A 481 5.58 -19.20 -31.14
C GLU A 481 6.16 -17.81 -30.81
N ALA A 482 6.14 -17.37 -29.52
CA ALA A 482 6.70 -16.08 -29.16
C ALA A 482 8.22 -16.04 -29.39
N ASP A 483 8.68 -14.90 -29.87
CA ASP A 483 10.11 -14.62 -30.05
C ASP A 483 10.72 -14.18 -28.71
N TYR A 484 11.27 -15.14 -27.97
CA TYR A 484 12.01 -14.91 -26.72
C TYR A 484 13.24 -15.82 -26.65
N ASP A 485 14.31 -15.33 -26.03
CA ASP A 485 15.55 -16.07 -25.87
C ASP A 485 15.76 -16.60 -24.46
N VAL A 486 15.05 -16.04 -23.47
CA VAL A 486 15.18 -16.39 -22.05
C VAL A 486 13.85 -16.80 -21.47
N ALA A 487 13.85 -17.93 -20.77
CA ALA A 487 12.75 -18.38 -19.93
C ALA A 487 13.22 -18.52 -18.47
N ALA A 488 12.39 -18.11 -17.51
CA ALA A 488 12.70 -18.21 -16.10
C ALA A 488 11.51 -18.81 -15.32
N LEU A 489 11.73 -19.95 -14.68
CA LEU A 489 10.73 -20.69 -13.93
C LEU A 489 11.13 -20.78 -12.46
N SER A 490 10.25 -20.33 -11.57
CA SER A 490 10.37 -20.48 -10.11
C SER A 490 9.31 -21.43 -9.56
N GLY A 491 9.03 -21.36 -8.26
CA GLY A 491 7.95 -22.09 -7.60
C GLY A 491 6.56 -21.79 -8.11
N TYR A 492 6.36 -20.71 -8.85
CA TYR A 492 5.10 -20.49 -9.56
C TYR A 492 4.92 -21.50 -10.69
N ALA A 493 5.89 -21.69 -11.56
CA ALA A 493 5.98 -22.73 -12.59
C ALA A 493 4.60 -23.32 -13.02
N PHE A 494 3.63 -22.44 -13.29
CA PHE A 494 2.22 -22.72 -13.61
C PHE A 494 1.40 -23.39 -12.47
N LEU A 495 1.92 -23.39 -11.23
CA LEU A 495 1.18 -23.93 -10.07
C LEU A 495 0.00 -23.06 -9.64
N LEU A 496 0.16 -21.74 -9.71
CA LEU A 496 -0.87 -20.79 -9.33
C LEU A 496 -1.62 -20.34 -10.58
N GLY A 497 -2.94 -20.49 -10.52
CA GLY A 497 -3.86 -19.92 -11.48
C GLY A 497 -4.46 -18.62 -10.95
N CYS A 498 -5.38 -18.05 -11.71
CA CYS A 498 -6.20 -16.95 -11.26
C CYS A 498 -7.01 -17.36 -10.01
N PRO A 499 -7.06 -16.54 -8.92
CA PRO A 499 -7.87 -16.86 -7.74
C PRO A 499 -9.37 -17.01 -8.00
N SER A 500 -9.83 -16.57 -9.17
CA SER A 500 -11.23 -16.66 -9.59
C SER A 500 -11.55 -17.93 -10.39
N THR A 501 -10.53 -18.75 -10.66
CA THR A 501 -10.66 -19.95 -11.49
C THR A 501 -10.18 -21.19 -10.73
N ALA A 502 -10.56 -22.36 -11.23
CA ALA A 502 -10.03 -23.61 -10.71
C ALA A 502 -8.51 -23.70 -10.91
N PRO A 503 -7.78 -24.36 -9.99
CA PRO A 503 -6.36 -24.61 -10.18
C PRO A 503 -6.13 -25.48 -11.44
N LEU A 504 -5.05 -25.19 -12.16
CA LEU A 504 -4.66 -26.01 -13.31
C LEU A 504 -4.45 -27.47 -12.89
N PRO A 505 -5.03 -28.45 -13.62
CA PRO A 505 -4.74 -29.84 -13.42
C PRO A 505 -3.25 -30.17 -13.57
N TYR A 506 -2.77 -31.15 -12.80
CA TYR A 506 -1.36 -31.52 -12.84
C TYR A 506 -0.82 -31.85 -14.25
N PRO A 507 -1.55 -32.61 -15.11
CA PRO A 507 -1.09 -32.89 -16.47
C PRO A 507 -0.87 -31.62 -17.30
N ASP A 508 -1.75 -30.63 -17.19
CA ASP A 508 -1.64 -29.37 -17.96
C ASP A 508 -0.46 -28.56 -17.50
N ARG A 509 -0.21 -28.52 -16.18
CA ARG A 509 0.99 -27.86 -15.62
C ARG A 509 2.27 -28.50 -16.15
N GLU A 510 2.35 -29.83 -16.22
CA GLU A 510 3.52 -30.51 -16.74
C GLU A 510 3.68 -30.29 -18.26
N ARG A 511 2.59 -30.28 -19.02
CA ARG A 511 2.64 -29.90 -20.46
C ARG A 511 3.24 -28.53 -20.67
N LEU A 512 2.81 -27.53 -19.89
CA LEU A 512 3.34 -26.17 -19.95
C LEU A 512 4.82 -26.12 -19.58
N ARG A 513 5.22 -26.78 -18.47
CA ARG A 513 6.63 -26.86 -18.04
C ARG A 513 7.52 -27.50 -19.06
N GLU A 514 7.07 -28.63 -19.64
CA GLU A 514 7.80 -29.37 -20.64
C GLU A 514 7.98 -28.52 -21.91
N SER A 515 6.92 -27.80 -22.33
CA SER A 515 7.00 -26.89 -23.47
C SER A 515 8.01 -25.77 -23.28
N VAL A 516 8.21 -25.30 -22.04
CA VAL A 516 9.26 -24.32 -21.74
C VAL A 516 10.64 -24.96 -21.75
N ARG A 517 10.81 -26.15 -21.16
CA ARG A 517 12.12 -26.81 -21.01
C ARG A 517 12.65 -27.40 -22.31
N ALA A 518 11.79 -28.02 -23.12
CA ALA A 518 12.19 -28.76 -24.28
C ALA A 518 13.09 -28.01 -25.29
N PRO A 519 12.87 -26.73 -25.59
CA PRO A 519 13.71 -25.99 -26.54
C PRO A 519 15.05 -25.52 -25.97
N PHE A 520 15.27 -25.55 -24.66
CA PHE A 520 16.46 -24.95 -24.03
C PHE A 520 17.48 -25.98 -23.49
N GLY A 521 17.06 -27.20 -23.17
CA GLY A 521 17.92 -28.17 -22.50
C GLY A 521 18.12 -27.87 -21.00
N ALA A 522 19.39 -27.79 -20.55
CA ALA A 522 19.70 -27.50 -19.14
C ALA A 522 19.59 -26.00 -18.81
N PRO A 523 19.23 -25.66 -17.56
CA PRO A 523 19.24 -24.26 -17.14
C PRO A 523 20.67 -23.71 -17.12
N VAL A 524 20.83 -22.45 -17.50
CA VAL A 524 22.12 -21.73 -17.46
C VAL A 524 22.42 -21.14 -16.09
N TYR A 525 21.41 -21.00 -15.24
CA TYR A 525 21.54 -20.45 -13.89
C TYR A 525 20.46 -20.99 -12.97
N SER A 526 20.83 -21.20 -11.72
CA SER A 526 19.91 -21.55 -10.62
C SER A 526 20.12 -20.59 -9.45
N GLU A 527 19.04 -20.11 -8.87
CA GLU A 527 19.05 -19.30 -7.64
C GLU A 527 18.15 -19.95 -6.60
N HIS A 528 18.71 -20.31 -5.46
CA HIS A 528 17.95 -20.89 -4.35
C HIS A 528 17.22 -19.82 -3.54
N ARG A 529 16.10 -20.20 -2.89
CA ARG A 529 15.29 -19.30 -2.05
C ARG A 529 14.85 -18.02 -2.78
N PHE A 530 14.44 -18.19 -4.02
CA PHE A 530 14.01 -17.09 -4.86
C PHE A 530 12.52 -16.76 -4.69
N GLY A 531 12.21 -15.47 -4.82
CA GLY A 531 10.85 -14.96 -4.92
C GLY A 531 10.03 -15.03 -3.63
N GLN A 532 8.75 -14.74 -3.76
CA GLN A 532 7.80 -14.78 -2.63
C GLN A 532 7.61 -16.20 -2.10
N GLN A 533 7.69 -17.21 -2.95
CA GLN A 533 7.51 -18.62 -2.59
C GLN A 533 8.77 -19.24 -1.96
N ASN A 534 9.89 -18.51 -1.95
CA ASN A 534 11.18 -18.97 -1.42
C ASN A 534 11.62 -20.32 -2.01
N THR A 535 11.46 -20.48 -3.33
CA THR A 535 11.73 -21.69 -4.09
C THR A 535 13.00 -21.53 -4.94
N GLU A 536 13.32 -22.56 -5.72
CA GLU A 536 14.38 -22.49 -6.70
C GLU A 536 13.90 -21.77 -7.96
N LEU A 537 14.69 -20.83 -8.49
CA LEU A 537 14.55 -20.23 -9.81
C LEU A 537 15.51 -20.92 -10.76
N LEU A 538 15.00 -21.34 -11.93
CA LEU A 538 15.80 -21.87 -13.04
C LEU A 538 15.69 -20.90 -14.22
N ILE A 539 16.82 -20.45 -14.75
CA ILE A 539 16.89 -19.60 -15.94
C ILE A 539 17.43 -20.43 -17.10
N TYR A 540 16.70 -20.42 -18.20
CA TYR A 540 17.03 -21.09 -19.46
C TYR A 540 17.33 -20.04 -20.52
N SER A 541 18.28 -20.33 -21.41
CA SER A 541 18.69 -19.43 -22.50
C SER A 541 18.99 -20.16 -23.79
N ARG A 542 18.50 -19.64 -24.92
CA ARG A 542 18.91 -20.12 -26.27
C ARG A 542 20.30 -19.65 -26.64
N ASN A 543 20.82 -18.62 -25.99
CA ASN A 543 22.13 -18.02 -26.25
C ASN A 543 23.25 -18.64 -25.40
N ALA A 544 22.95 -19.66 -24.59
CA ALA A 544 23.95 -20.33 -23.78
C ALA A 544 24.93 -21.13 -24.65
N PRO A 545 26.24 -21.02 -24.42
CA PRO A 545 27.18 -21.97 -25.00
C PRO A 545 26.86 -23.40 -24.52
N PRO A 546 26.96 -24.41 -25.35
CA PRO A 546 26.48 -25.75 -25.07
C PRO A 546 27.12 -26.47 -23.87
N ASP A 547 28.18 -25.91 -23.25
CA ASP A 547 28.99 -26.59 -22.23
C ASP A 547 29.23 -25.75 -20.93
N GLU A 548 28.65 -24.57 -20.76
CA GLU A 548 28.86 -23.76 -19.54
C GLU A 548 27.67 -23.78 -18.59
N LEU A 549 27.70 -24.70 -17.62
CA LEU A 549 26.84 -24.66 -16.43
C LEU A 549 27.44 -23.65 -15.42
N TYR A 550 26.83 -22.47 -15.30
CA TYR A 550 27.15 -21.55 -14.22
C TYR A 550 26.53 -22.06 -12.89
N TRP A 551 27.34 -22.75 -12.10
CA TRP A 551 26.99 -23.09 -10.73
C TRP A 551 27.33 -21.89 -9.84
N SER A 552 26.33 -21.24 -9.22
CA SER A 552 26.57 -20.33 -8.12
C SER A 552 26.78 -21.16 -6.85
N PHE A 553 28.00 -21.17 -6.32
CA PHE A 553 28.34 -21.70 -4.99
C PHE A 553 27.94 -20.74 -3.88
#